data_a12ce0a50ba31a5965ed97599910e4b2
#
_entry.id   a12ce0a50ba31a5965ed97599910e4b2
#
_cell.length_a   1.000
_cell.length_b   1.000
_cell.length_c   1.000
_cell.angle_alpha   90.00
_cell.angle_beta   90.00
_cell.angle_gamma   90.00
#
_symmetry.space_group_name_H-M   'P 1'
#
loop_
_entity.id
_entity.type
_entity.pdbx_description
1 polymer ?
#
loop_
_entity_poly.entity_id
_entity_poly.type
_entity_poly.pdbx_seq_one_letter_code
_entity_poly.pdbx_strand_id
1 'polypeptide(L)'
;MKVLIFTMKGCPWCVKLKEQLDEANITYETKDVDEYKTMYDNFVKLTKSELLPAVLVGKNALLPDKSFKTIEQAVEVIQGFLQEPDH
;
A
#
# COMPACT_ATOMS: atom_id res chain seq x y z
N MET A 1 7.85 -10.82 -3.46
CA MET A 1 6.43 -10.41 -3.50
C MET A 1 6.28 -9.07 -4.18
N LYS A 2 5.19 -8.89 -4.88
CA LYS A 2 4.90 -7.63 -5.54
C LYS A 2 4.22 -6.67 -4.57
N VAL A 3 4.67 -5.43 -4.56
CA VAL A 3 4.06 -4.37 -3.75
C VAL A 3 3.25 -3.46 -4.66
N LEU A 4 1.97 -3.28 -4.35
CA LEU A 4 1.07 -2.43 -5.10
C LEU A 4 0.43 -1.42 -4.16
N ILE A 5 0.40 -0.15 -4.56
CA ILE A 5 -0.13 0.93 -3.74
C ILE A 5 -1.27 1.61 -4.48
N PHE A 6 -2.46 1.66 -3.87
CA PHE A 6 -3.54 2.50 -4.36
C PHE A 6 -3.31 3.92 -3.89
N THR A 7 -3.32 4.85 -4.84
CA THR A 7 -3.06 6.27 -4.58
C THR A 7 -4.15 7.13 -5.19
N MET A 8 -4.19 8.40 -4.78
CA MET A 8 -5.02 9.38 -5.46
C MET A 8 -4.27 10.72 -5.52
N LYS A 9 -4.64 11.56 -6.48
CA LYS A 9 -4.04 12.88 -6.62
C LYS A 9 -4.35 13.72 -5.38
N GLY A 10 -3.36 14.46 -4.90
CA GLY A 10 -3.53 15.29 -3.72
C GLY A 10 -3.47 14.56 -2.40
N CYS A 11 -3.04 13.30 -2.38
CA CYS A 11 -2.88 12.55 -1.15
C CYS A 11 -1.46 12.69 -0.61
N PRO A 12 -1.23 13.50 0.44
CA PRO A 12 0.12 13.69 0.97
C PRO A 12 0.71 12.42 1.58
N TRP A 13 -0.12 11.59 2.21
CA TRP A 13 0.32 10.33 2.79
C TRP A 13 0.79 9.35 1.73
N CYS A 14 0.13 9.35 0.56
CA CYS A 14 0.54 8.50 -0.56
C CYS A 14 1.92 8.92 -1.09
N VAL A 15 2.16 10.22 -1.21
CA VAL A 15 3.45 10.76 -1.63
C VAL A 15 4.53 10.39 -0.62
N LYS A 16 4.26 10.57 0.66
CA LYS A 16 5.21 10.25 1.73
C LYS A 16 5.58 8.76 1.72
N LEU A 17 4.60 7.89 1.54
CA LEU A 17 4.87 6.45 1.49
C LEU A 17 5.78 6.10 0.31
N LYS A 18 5.49 6.65 -0.88
CA LYS A 18 6.31 6.40 -2.06
C LYS A 18 7.75 6.86 -1.84
N GLU A 19 7.93 8.04 -1.28
CA GLU A 19 9.27 8.57 -1.00
C GLU A 19 10.05 7.66 -0.05
N GLN A 20 9.42 7.17 1.01
CA GLN A 20 10.08 6.29 1.96
C GLN A 20 10.40 4.92 1.37
N LEU A 21 9.52 4.40 0.52
CA LEU A 21 9.80 3.14 -0.17
C LEU A 21 10.96 3.29 -1.16
N ASP A 22 11.05 4.43 -1.84
CA ASP A 22 12.18 4.73 -2.73
C ASP A 22 13.49 4.79 -1.94
N GLU A 23 13.48 5.45 -0.78
CA GLU A 23 14.66 5.52 0.10
C GLU A 23 15.10 4.15 0.61
N ALA A 24 14.14 3.26 0.83
CA ALA A 24 14.42 1.90 1.29
C ALA A 24 14.75 0.93 0.15
N ASN A 25 14.80 1.42 -1.09
CA ASN A 25 15.05 0.61 -2.29
C ASN A 25 14.01 -0.50 -2.49
N ILE A 26 12.77 -0.23 -2.13
CA ILE A 26 11.66 -1.18 -2.31
C ILE A 26 10.97 -0.85 -3.62
N THR A 27 10.88 -1.85 -4.51
CA THR A 27 10.17 -1.72 -5.77
C THR A 27 8.66 -1.88 -5.55
N TYR A 28 7.88 -1.00 -6.15
CA TYR A 28 6.42 -1.02 -6.02
C TYR A 28 5.76 -0.53 -7.29
N GLU A 29 4.47 -0.86 -7.45
CA GLU A 29 3.62 -0.28 -8.49
C GLU A 29 2.57 0.59 -7.83
N THR A 30 2.17 1.66 -8.52
CA THR A 30 1.09 2.52 -8.05
C THR A 30 -0.11 2.39 -8.98
N LYS A 31 -1.31 2.42 -8.38
CA LYS A 31 -2.57 2.43 -9.12
C LYS A 31 -3.39 3.61 -8.63
N ASP A 32 -3.58 4.61 -9.49
CA ASP A 32 -4.43 5.75 -9.17
C ASP A 32 -5.89 5.29 -9.13
N VAL A 33 -6.59 5.64 -8.04
CA VAL A 33 -7.96 5.14 -7.84
C VAL A 33 -8.94 5.66 -8.88
N ASP A 34 -8.66 6.80 -9.50
CA ASP A 34 -9.50 7.34 -10.56
C ASP A 34 -9.29 6.62 -11.88
N GLU A 35 -8.07 6.15 -12.14
CA GLU A 35 -7.75 5.39 -13.35
C GLU A 35 -8.14 3.91 -13.22
N TYR A 36 -8.03 3.37 -12.00
CA TYR A 36 -8.30 1.95 -11.71
C TYR A 36 -9.51 1.81 -10.81
N LYS A 37 -10.57 2.54 -11.13
CA LYS A 37 -11.75 2.65 -10.27
C LYS A 37 -12.39 1.29 -9.98
N THR A 38 -12.56 0.46 -10.97
CA THR A 38 -13.19 -0.86 -10.79
C THR A 38 -12.35 -1.74 -9.87
N MET A 39 -11.02 -1.76 -10.06
CA MET A 39 -10.12 -2.51 -9.21
C MET A 39 -10.17 -2.01 -7.77
N TYR A 40 -10.16 -0.69 -7.59
CA TYR A 40 -10.23 -0.09 -6.26
C TYR A 40 -11.57 -0.36 -5.59
N ASP A 41 -12.68 -0.22 -6.32
CA ASP A 41 -14.01 -0.51 -5.78
C ASP A 41 -14.11 -1.95 -5.27
N ASN A 42 -13.57 -2.91 -6.01
CA ASN A 42 -13.52 -4.30 -5.59
C ASN A 42 -12.66 -4.47 -4.33
N PHE A 43 -11.54 -3.78 -4.27
CA PHE A 43 -10.65 -3.79 -3.09
C PHE A 43 -11.40 -3.26 -1.86
N VAL A 44 -12.11 -2.15 -2.00
CA VAL A 44 -12.91 -1.57 -0.91
C VAL A 44 -13.99 -2.55 -0.43
N LYS A 45 -14.66 -3.23 -1.35
CA LYS A 45 -15.67 -4.23 -0.99
C LYS A 45 -15.09 -5.37 -0.19
N LEU A 46 -13.89 -5.82 -0.55
CA LEU A 46 -13.23 -6.93 0.14
C LEU A 46 -12.67 -6.51 1.50
N THR A 47 -12.07 -5.34 1.60
CA THR A 47 -11.40 -4.89 2.81
C THR A 47 -12.28 -4.05 3.72
N LYS A 48 -13.35 -3.48 3.16
CA LYS A 48 -14.27 -2.55 3.84
C LYS A 48 -13.58 -1.29 4.35
N SER A 49 -12.54 -0.86 3.62
CA SER A 49 -11.77 0.34 3.94
C SER A 49 -11.60 1.21 2.70
N GLU A 50 -11.88 2.50 2.85
CA GLU A 50 -11.69 3.50 1.80
C GLU A 50 -10.48 4.40 2.08
N LEU A 51 -9.72 4.12 3.12
CA LEU A 51 -8.57 4.93 3.51
C LEU A 51 -7.38 4.69 2.59
N LEU A 52 -6.64 5.75 2.28
CA LEU A 52 -5.44 5.72 1.46
C LEU A 52 -4.25 6.25 2.24
N PRO A 53 -3.04 5.77 1.97
CA PRO A 53 -2.68 4.79 0.94
C PRO A 53 -3.06 3.37 1.37
N ALA A 54 -3.62 2.60 0.45
CA ALA A 54 -3.88 1.19 0.66
C ALA A 54 -2.81 0.39 -0.08
N VAL A 55 -2.26 -0.63 0.57
CA VAL A 55 -1.12 -1.37 0.04
C VAL A 55 -1.46 -2.85 -0.07
N LEU A 56 -1.03 -3.46 -1.16
CA LEU A 56 -1.08 -4.92 -1.33
C LEU A 56 0.34 -5.43 -1.44
N VAL A 57 0.72 -6.36 -0.56
CA VAL A 57 2.01 -7.06 -0.65
C VAL A 57 1.70 -8.52 -0.93
N GLY A 58 1.85 -8.93 -2.19
CA GLY A 58 1.36 -10.22 -2.63
C GLY A 58 -0.16 -10.29 -2.47
N LYS A 59 -0.64 -11.14 -1.59
CA LYS A 59 -2.07 -11.28 -1.29
C LYS A 59 -2.47 -10.59 0.01
N ASN A 60 -1.55 -9.91 0.68
CA ASN A 60 -1.80 -9.28 1.97
C ASN A 60 -2.17 -7.82 1.80
N ALA A 61 -3.34 -7.44 2.30
CA ALA A 61 -3.81 -6.06 2.27
C ALA A 61 -3.34 -5.34 3.53
N LEU A 62 -2.65 -4.22 3.36
CA LEU A 62 -2.20 -3.37 4.45
C LEU A 62 -3.00 -2.08 4.40
N LEU A 63 -3.73 -1.80 5.45
CA LEU A 63 -4.71 -0.72 5.47
C LEU A 63 -4.40 0.28 6.57
N PRO A 64 -4.59 1.59 6.29
CA PRO A 64 -4.46 2.60 7.34
C PRO A 64 -5.39 2.30 8.52
N ASP A 65 -4.91 2.58 9.73
CA ASP A 65 -5.60 2.35 10.99
C ASP A 65 -5.86 0.88 11.36
N LYS A 66 -5.59 -0.05 10.46
CA LYS A 66 -5.73 -1.48 10.75
C LYS A 66 -4.38 -2.18 10.80
N SER A 67 -3.60 -2.03 9.74
CA SER A 67 -2.28 -2.67 9.63
C SER A 67 -1.15 -1.75 10.07
N PHE A 68 -1.35 -0.45 9.95
CA PHE A 68 -0.36 0.55 10.36
C PHE A 68 -1.07 1.86 10.71
N LYS A 69 -0.45 2.67 11.55
CA LYS A 69 -0.99 3.97 11.95
C LYS A 69 -0.17 5.14 11.41
N THR A 70 1.10 4.89 11.11
CA THR A 70 1.99 5.90 10.54
C THR A 70 2.60 5.35 9.26
N ILE A 71 3.13 6.25 8.43
CA ILE A 71 3.80 5.84 7.20
C ILE A 71 5.06 5.04 7.52
N GLU A 72 5.79 5.41 8.57
CA GLU A 72 6.96 4.67 9.04
C GLU A 72 6.60 3.23 9.39
N GLN A 73 5.48 3.03 10.07
CA GLN A 73 4.99 1.69 10.39
C GLN A 73 4.62 0.91 9.13
N ALA A 74 4.00 1.60 8.15
CA ALA A 74 3.66 0.96 6.88
C ALA A 74 4.90 0.40 6.20
N VAL A 75 5.98 1.17 6.16
CA VAL A 75 7.24 0.72 5.56
C VAL A 75 7.81 -0.47 6.32
N GLU A 76 7.78 -0.44 7.66
CA GLU A 76 8.26 -1.56 8.47
C GLU A 76 7.47 -2.85 8.19
N VAL A 77 6.15 -2.75 8.09
CA VAL A 77 5.30 -3.91 7.80
C VAL A 77 5.59 -4.45 6.42
N ILE A 78 5.73 -3.58 5.42
CA ILE A 78 6.07 -3.98 4.06
C ILE A 78 7.42 -4.70 4.04
N GLN A 79 8.43 -4.13 4.70
CA GLN A 79 9.75 -4.75 4.79
C GLN A 79 9.69 -6.12 5.45
N GLY A 80 8.88 -6.27 6.49
CA GLY A 80 8.68 -7.54 7.16
C GLY A 80 8.18 -8.62 6.22
N PHE A 81 7.18 -8.30 5.39
CA PHE A 81 6.67 -9.24 4.40
C PHE A 81 7.72 -9.60 3.34
N LEU A 82 8.49 -8.61 2.89
CA LEU A 82 9.49 -8.83 1.85
C LEU A 82 10.69 -9.63 2.33
N GLN A 83 10.97 -9.61 3.64
CA GLN A 83 12.09 -10.31 4.24
C GLN A 83 11.75 -11.71 4.73
N GLU A 84 10.47 -12.08 4.72
CA GLU A 84 10.08 -13.43 5.13
C GLU A 84 10.61 -14.46 4.14
N PRO A 85 11.20 -15.58 4.65
CA PRO A 85 11.66 -16.63 3.75
C PRO A 85 10.49 -17.26 3.02
N ASP A 86 10.70 -17.56 1.75
CA ASP A 86 9.73 -18.34 0.97
C ASP A 86 9.72 -19.78 1.48
N HIS A 87 8.54 -20.24 1.80
CA HIS A 87 8.36 -21.61 2.25
C HIS A 87 7.62 -22.42 1.21
#